data_51c3462e6a5c39c9fc7669e54953d234
#
_entry.id   51c3462e6a5c39c9fc7669e54953d234
#
_cell.length_a   1.000
_cell.length_b   1.000
_cell.length_c   1.000
_cell.angle_alpha   90.00
_cell.angle_beta   90.00
_cell.angle_gamma   90.00
#
_symmetry.space_group_name_H-M   'P 1'
#
loop_
_entity.id
_entity.type
_entity.pdbx_description
1 polymer ?
#
loop_
_entity_poly.entity_id
_entity_poly.type
_entity_poly.pdbx_seq_one_letter_code
_entity_poly.pdbx_strand_id
1 'polypeptide(L)'
;MGLERFFGKSPSYETVSWEEALRDVEAQPERARSILEESALAGIEEGTRRLLEDIRPEDTFSQRWAVDSLLARCCYLLCRLIEPSVVVETGVAYGVSSAFILKALEANGRGTLYSVDLPPLRREAERFWGVAVPEQLWDRWRLHRGASARVLPRLLRETGPADLFVHDSLHTHQNMRREFETAWPYLRTGGALLADDVERNRAFGELRLRDPTLWRVVRDVEVDPLHGRNAPVVFGIAIK
;
A
#
# COMPACT_ATOMS: atom_id res chain seq x y z
N MET A 1 13.53 1.31 -33.38
CA MET A 1 12.18 0.83 -33.78
C MET A 1 11.88 -0.42 -32.98
N GLY A 2 11.05 -0.35 -31.92
CA GLY A 2 10.27 -1.46 -31.49
C GLY A 2 10.30 -1.98 -30.06
N LEU A 3 10.34 -1.17 -28.99
CA LEU A 3 9.96 -1.63 -27.63
C LEU A 3 8.52 -1.25 -27.23
N GLU A 4 7.84 -0.41 -28.00
CA GLU A 4 6.48 0.06 -27.71
C GLU A 4 5.35 -0.94 -28.05
N ARG A 5 5.64 -2.13 -28.59
CA ARG A 5 4.61 -3.07 -29.05
C ARG A 5 4.14 -4.10 -28.02
N PHE A 6 4.67 -4.12 -26.80
CA PHE A 6 4.28 -5.08 -25.76
C PHE A 6 3.46 -4.51 -24.61
N PHE A 7 3.30 -3.21 -24.52
CA PHE A 7 2.41 -2.59 -23.54
C PHE A 7 1.09 -2.26 -24.25
N GLY A 8 0.05 -3.05 -23.99
CA GLY A 8 -1.32 -2.68 -24.37
C GLY A 8 -1.62 -1.27 -23.83
N LYS A 9 -2.51 -0.52 -24.49
CA LYS A 9 -2.92 0.82 -24.01
C LYS A 9 -3.26 0.71 -22.53
N SER A 10 -2.66 1.60 -21.71
CA SER A 10 -3.04 1.75 -20.31
C SER A 10 -4.56 1.91 -20.21
N PRO A 11 -5.21 1.26 -19.25
CA PRO A 11 -6.65 1.37 -19.10
C PRO A 11 -7.02 2.82 -18.78
N SER A 12 -8.13 3.28 -19.34
CA SER A 12 -8.74 4.55 -18.92
C SER A 12 -9.77 4.22 -17.84
N TYR A 13 -9.46 4.55 -16.60
CA TYR A 13 -10.40 4.47 -15.49
C TYR A 13 -11.11 5.81 -15.28
N GLU A 14 -12.37 5.77 -14.89
CA GLU A 14 -13.01 6.90 -14.23
C GLU A 14 -12.34 7.08 -12.87
N THR A 15 -11.84 8.27 -12.62
CA THR A 15 -11.09 8.58 -11.39
C THR A 15 -11.85 9.57 -10.53
N VAL A 16 -11.66 9.45 -9.22
CA VAL A 16 -12.17 10.38 -8.22
C VAL A 16 -11.01 11.10 -7.54
N SER A 17 -11.25 12.30 -7.00
CA SER A 17 -10.29 12.98 -6.14
C SER A 17 -10.14 12.26 -4.79
N TRP A 18 -9.10 12.58 -4.04
CA TRP A 18 -8.92 12.06 -2.69
C TRP A 18 -10.10 12.40 -1.78
N GLU A 19 -10.60 13.65 -1.85
CA GLU A 19 -11.74 14.05 -1.04
C GLU A 19 -13.04 13.31 -1.38
N GLU A 20 -13.27 12.98 -2.65
CA GLU A 20 -14.40 12.15 -3.05
C GLU A 20 -14.25 10.73 -2.52
N ALA A 21 -13.04 10.15 -2.64
CA ALA A 21 -12.76 8.83 -2.12
C ALA A 21 -12.97 8.74 -0.61
N LEU A 22 -12.57 9.77 0.15
CA LEU A 22 -12.82 9.84 1.60
C LEU A 22 -14.31 9.77 1.95
N ARG A 23 -15.16 10.49 1.21
CA ARG A 23 -16.63 10.46 1.40
C ARG A 23 -17.24 9.11 1.09
N ASP A 24 -16.66 8.39 0.12
CA ASP A 24 -17.14 7.07 -0.27
C ASP A 24 -16.71 5.97 0.72
N VAL A 25 -15.54 6.12 1.34
CA VAL A 25 -14.99 5.15 2.29
C VAL A 25 -15.57 5.32 3.70
N GLU A 26 -15.85 6.55 4.11
CA GLU A 26 -16.36 6.87 5.45
C GLU A 26 -17.55 7.80 5.35
N ALA A 27 -18.71 7.31 5.80
CA ALA A 27 -19.97 8.05 5.78
C ALA A 27 -19.95 9.30 6.67
N GLN A 28 -19.01 9.37 7.62
CA GLN A 28 -18.81 10.52 8.51
C GLN A 28 -17.48 11.22 8.15
N PRO A 29 -17.48 12.21 7.25
CA PRO A 29 -16.25 12.87 6.79
C PRO A 29 -15.40 13.46 7.92
N GLU A 30 -16.03 13.92 8.99
CA GLU A 30 -15.35 14.48 10.16
C GLU A 30 -14.46 13.43 10.87
N ARG A 31 -14.91 12.18 10.90
CA ARG A 31 -14.11 11.07 11.46
C ARG A 31 -12.85 10.83 10.64
N ALA A 32 -12.98 10.78 9.32
CA ALA A 32 -11.82 10.63 8.43
C ALA A 32 -10.83 11.80 8.59
N ARG A 33 -11.32 13.04 8.66
CA ARG A 33 -10.47 14.22 8.89
C ARG A 33 -9.76 14.17 10.23
N SER A 34 -10.47 13.85 11.31
CA SER A 34 -9.87 13.71 12.65
C SER A 34 -8.74 12.69 12.68
N ILE A 35 -8.90 11.55 11.97
CA ILE A 35 -7.85 10.56 11.85
C ILE A 35 -6.64 11.11 11.08
N LEU A 36 -6.87 11.83 9.99
CA LEU A 36 -5.80 12.42 9.18
C LEU A 36 -5.07 13.58 9.87
N GLU A 37 -5.63 14.13 10.94
CA GLU A 37 -5.04 15.17 11.79
C GLU A 37 -4.35 14.59 13.05
N GLU A 38 -4.34 13.27 13.24
CA GLU A 38 -3.69 12.64 14.40
C GLU A 38 -2.20 12.97 14.46
N SER A 39 -1.71 13.34 15.63
CA SER A 39 -0.27 13.58 15.85
C SER A 39 0.59 12.36 15.57
N ALA A 40 0.02 11.16 15.70
CA ALA A 40 0.66 9.90 15.36
C ALA A 40 0.98 9.79 13.87
N LEU A 41 0.04 10.22 13.00
CA LEU A 41 0.25 10.29 11.56
C LEU A 41 1.30 11.34 11.20
N ALA A 42 1.16 12.56 11.72
CA ALA A 42 2.13 13.62 11.49
C ALA A 42 3.55 13.22 11.92
N GLY A 43 3.67 12.51 13.05
CA GLY A 43 4.95 12.04 13.57
C GLY A 43 5.63 10.99 12.68
N ILE A 44 4.88 9.99 12.18
CA ILE A 44 5.45 8.98 11.29
C ILE A 44 5.78 9.57 9.91
N GLU A 45 4.99 10.50 9.41
CA GLU A 45 5.23 11.18 8.15
C GLU A 45 6.52 11.99 8.19
N GLU A 46 6.71 12.82 9.22
CA GLU A 46 7.92 13.61 9.40
C GLU A 46 9.17 12.74 9.63
N GLY A 47 9.06 11.66 10.41
CA GLY A 47 10.15 10.72 10.62
C GLY A 47 10.59 10.03 9.32
N THR A 48 9.61 9.58 8.52
CA THR A 48 9.86 8.96 7.22
C THR A 48 10.48 9.94 6.23
N ARG A 49 9.97 11.17 6.15
CA ARG A 49 10.51 12.22 5.27
C ARG A 49 11.98 12.49 5.57
N ARG A 50 12.35 12.71 6.84
CA ARG A 50 13.75 12.93 7.24
C ARG A 50 14.65 11.76 6.86
N LEU A 51 14.18 10.55 7.12
CA LEU A 51 14.94 9.35 6.80
C LEU A 51 15.20 9.22 5.29
N LEU A 52 14.18 9.48 4.45
CA LEU A 52 14.33 9.40 2.99
C LEU A 52 15.25 10.49 2.44
N GLU A 53 15.28 11.69 3.06
CA GLU A 53 16.20 12.78 2.69
C GLU A 53 17.67 12.41 2.98
N ASP A 54 17.93 11.64 4.02
CA ASP A 54 19.28 11.20 4.41
C ASP A 54 19.83 10.06 3.55
N ILE A 55 18.96 9.36 2.80
CA ILE A 55 19.37 8.24 1.94
C ILE A 55 19.92 8.76 0.60
N ARG A 56 21.19 8.44 0.33
CA ARG A 56 21.81 8.79 -0.94
C ARG A 56 21.42 7.81 -2.04
N PRO A 57 20.99 8.30 -3.21
CA PRO A 57 20.51 7.44 -4.33
C PRO A 57 21.54 6.41 -4.79
N GLU A 58 22.84 6.72 -4.70
CA GLU A 58 23.94 5.83 -5.10
C GLU A 58 24.13 4.62 -4.18
N ASP A 59 23.70 4.71 -2.93
CA ASP A 59 23.93 3.70 -1.91
C ASP A 59 22.86 2.59 -1.87
N THR A 60 21.76 2.76 -2.61
CA THR A 60 20.58 1.91 -2.43
C THR A 60 19.83 1.63 -3.74
N PHE A 61 18.62 1.12 -3.64
CA PHE A 61 17.67 0.99 -4.75
C PHE A 61 16.94 2.31 -5.01
N SER A 62 16.22 2.39 -6.14
CA SER A 62 15.57 3.64 -6.55
C SER A 62 14.59 4.18 -5.48
N GLN A 63 14.72 5.45 -5.12
CA GLN A 63 13.74 6.13 -4.25
C GLN A 63 12.31 6.16 -4.87
N ARG A 64 12.19 5.91 -6.19
CA ARG A 64 10.90 5.75 -6.85
C ARG A 64 10.11 4.51 -6.42
N TRP A 65 10.73 3.63 -5.65
CA TRP A 65 10.08 2.45 -5.06
C TRP A 65 9.48 2.74 -3.68
N ALA A 66 9.65 3.95 -3.15
CA ALA A 66 8.92 4.38 -1.97
C ALA A 66 7.51 4.82 -2.41
N VAL A 67 6.51 4.33 -1.70
CA VAL A 67 5.10 4.69 -1.93
C VAL A 67 4.88 6.19 -1.77
N ASP A 68 3.96 6.75 -2.53
CA ASP A 68 3.57 8.15 -2.40
C ASP A 68 2.84 8.42 -1.06
N SER A 69 2.98 9.63 -0.53
CA SER A 69 2.43 10.00 0.78
C SER A 69 0.92 9.83 0.85
N LEU A 70 0.19 10.08 -0.24
CA LEU A 70 -1.25 9.96 -0.26
C LEU A 70 -1.72 8.51 -0.08
N LEU A 71 -1.07 7.54 -0.75
CA LEU A 71 -1.34 6.12 -0.54
C LEU A 71 -0.95 5.67 0.87
N ALA A 72 0.19 6.14 1.39
CA ALA A 72 0.61 5.86 2.75
C ALA A 72 -0.41 6.39 3.79
N ARG A 73 -0.91 7.62 3.61
CA ARG A 73 -2.00 8.19 4.41
C ARG A 73 -3.30 7.38 4.29
N CYS A 74 -3.62 6.89 3.09
CA CYS A 74 -4.77 6.02 2.87
C CYS A 74 -4.63 4.70 3.64
N CYS A 75 -3.44 4.09 3.65
CA CYS A 75 -3.14 2.91 4.46
C CYS A 75 -3.38 3.17 5.95
N TYR A 76 -2.86 4.30 6.47
CA TYR A 76 -3.07 4.71 7.86
C TYR A 76 -4.57 4.88 8.16
N LEU A 77 -5.27 5.67 7.35
CA LEU A 77 -6.70 5.95 7.51
C LEU A 77 -7.53 4.66 7.55
N LEU A 78 -7.37 3.78 6.57
CA LEU A 78 -8.12 2.53 6.52
C LEU A 78 -7.83 1.65 7.73
N CYS A 79 -6.57 1.56 8.17
CA CYS A 79 -6.24 0.84 9.40
C CYS A 79 -6.93 1.45 10.63
N ARG A 80 -7.05 2.78 10.72
CA ARG A 80 -7.74 3.45 11.82
C ARG A 80 -9.26 3.27 11.75
N LEU A 81 -9.84 3.22 10.55
CA LEU A 81 -11.28 3.03 10.36
C LEU A 81 -11.72 1.58 10.59
N ILE A 82 -10.97 0.62 10.06
CA ILE A 82 -11.32 -0.81 10.06
C ILE A 82 -10.87 -1.50 11.37
N GLU A 83 -9.87 -0.95 12.07
CA GLU A 83 -9.20 -1.54 13.25
C GLU A 83 -8.78 -3.01 13.00
N PRO A 84 -7.97 -3.27 11.97
CA PRO A 84 -7.69 -4.61 11.50
C PRO A 84 -6.93 -5.44 12.52
N SER A 85 -7.21 -6.75 12.55
CA SER A 85 -6.39 -7.75 13.24
C SER A 85 -5.28 -8.28 12.36
N VAL A 86 -5.57 -8.45 11.06
CA VAL A 86 -4.64 -8.99 10.07
C VAL A 86 -4.56 -8.05 8.87
N VAL A 87 -3.38 -7.46 8.67
CA VAL A 87 -3.04 -6.71 7.46
C VAL A 87 -2.00 -7.49 6.69
N VAL A 88 -2.18 -7.63 5.38
CA VAL A 88 -1.22 -8.28 4.48
C VAL A 88 -0.79 -7.29 3.42
N GLU A 89 0.51 -7.19 3.20
CA GLU A 89 1.13 -6.29 2.22
C GLU A 89 2.07 -7.06 1.29
N THR A 90 2.09 -6.69 0.02
CA THR A 90 3.10 -7.15 -0.95
C THR A 90 3.89 -5.97 -1.49
N GLY A 91 5.23 -6.07 -1.42
CA GLY A 91 6.15 -4.95 -1.64
C GLY A 91 6.42 -4.18 -0.34
N VAL A 92 7.67 -3.94 -0.06
CA VAL A 92 8.12 -3.22 1.16
C VAL A 92 9.09 -2.11 0.79
N ALA A 93 10.06 -2.40 -0.08
CA ALA A 93 11.11 -1.46 -0.43
C ALA A 93 11.70 -0.77 0.81
N TYR A 94 11.56 0.54 0.96
CA TYR A 94 11.99 1.28 2.15
C TYR A 94 11.07 1.06 3.37
N GLY A 95 9.87 0.49 3.20
CA GLY A 95 8.90 0.24 4.27
C GLY A 95 8.04 1.44 4.63
N VAL A 96 7.80 2.36 3.69
CA VAL A 96 6.99 3.56 3.94
C VAL A 96 5.54 3.18 4.25
N SER A 97 4.87 2.43 3.36
CA SER A 97 3.51 1.91 3.62
C SER A 97 3.46 1.09 4.90
N SER A 98 4.45 0.20 5.09
CA SER A 98 4.57 -0.62 6.31
C SER A 98 4.62 0.24 7.57
N ALA A 99 5.40 1.34 7.57
CA ALA A 99 5.54 2.23 8.73
C ALA A 99 4.22 2.93 9.10
N PHE A 100 3.47 3.40 8.10
CA PHE A 100 2.16 4.04 8.31
C PHE A 100 1.12 3.04 8.79
N ILE A 101 1.06 1.85 8.22
CA ILE A 101 0.19 0.76 8.67
C ILE A 101 0.50 0.41 10.12
N LEU A 102 1.76 0.14 10.44
CA LEU A 102 2.19 -0.24 11.77
C LEU A 102 1.91 0.86 12.81
N LYS A 103 2.06 2.13 12.43
CA LYS A 103 1.73 3.25 13.30
C LYS A 103 0.23 3.33 13.59
N ALA A 104 -0.62 3.04 12.61
CA ALA A 104 -2.06 2.94 12.81
C ALA A 104 -2.42 1.74 13.71
N LEU A 105 -1.78 0.58 13.53
CA LEU A 105 -1.98 -0.61 14.38
C LEU A 105 -1.54 -0.36 15.84
N GLU A 106 -0.44 0.40 16.04
CA GLU A 106 -0.01 0.84 17.36
C GLU A 106 -1.08 1.74 18.00
N ALA A 107 -1.58 2.74 17.27
CA ALA A 107 -2.64 3.65 17.74
C ALA A 107 -3.95 2.91 18.07
N ASN A 108 -4.26 1.83 17.36
CA ASN A 108 -5.39 0.95 17.66
C ASN A 108 -5.13 0.00 18.84
N GLY A 109 -3.88 -0.17 19.29
CA GLY A 109 -3.49 -1.13 20.32
C GLY A 109 -3.59 -2.60 19.88
N ARG A 110 -3.87 -2.88 18.59
CA ARG A 110 -4.13 -4.23 18.06
C ARG A 110 -3.67 -4.38 16.62
N GLY A 111 -3.59 -5.62 16.15
CA GLY A 111 -3.32 -6.00 14.78
C GLY A 111 -1.86 -6.32 14.51
N THR A 112 -1.64 -7.08 13.44
CA THR A 112 -0.32 -7.48 12.95
C THR A 112 -0.25 -7.24 11.45
N LEU A 113 0.87 -6.68 10.99
CA LEU A 113 1.21 -6.53 9.59
C LEU A 113 2.08 -7.71 9.15
N TYR A 114 1.67 -8.37 8.07
CA TYR A 114 2.42 -9.41 7.37
C TYR A 114 2.83 -8.87 6.01
N SER A 115 4.10 -8.57 5.83
CA SER A 115 4.64 -8.05 4.57
C SER A 115 5.38 -9.14 3.82
N VAL A 116 5.16 -9.23 2.51
CA VAL A 116 5.84 -10.18 1.61
C VAL A 116 6.62 -9.40 0.58
N ASP A 117 7.94 -9.58 0.55
CA ASP A 117 8.79 -8.91 -0.42
C ASP A 117 10.05 -9.71 -0.76
N LEU A 118 10.62 -9.40 -1.92
CA LEU A 118 11.93 -9.91 -2.34
C LEU A 118 13.03 -9.03 -1.75
N PRO A 119 14.06 -9.64 -1.14
CA PRO A 119 15.21 -8.86 -0.70
C PRO A 119 15.86 -8.14 -1.89
N PRO A 120 16.45 -6.96 -1.69
CA PRO A 120 17.21 -6.28 -2.71
C PRO A 120 18.30 -7.18 -3.31
N LEU A 121 18.53 -7.07 -4.62
CA LEU A 121 19.56 -7.88 -5.30
C LEU A 121 20.99 -7.58 -4.83
N ARG A 122 21.24 -6.34 -4.41
CA ARG A 122 22.53 -5.90 -3.87
C ARG A 122 22.51 -6.08 -2.35
N ARG A 123 23.46 -6.86 -1.83
CA ARG A 123 23.58 -7.10 -0.38
C ARG A 123 23.72 -5.83 0.44
N GLU A 124 24.42 -4.85 -0.08
CA GLU A 124 24.65 -3.57 0.57
C GLU A 124 23.36 -2.76 0.70
N ALA A 125 22.40 -2.96 -0.22
CA ALA A 125 21.10 -2.32 -0.18
C ALA A 125 20.13 -2.96 0.83
N GLU A 126 20.44 -4.15 1.36
CA GLU A 126 19.55 -4.86 2.31
C GLU A 126 19.36 -4.08 3.61
N ARG A 127 20.33 -3.26 4.02
CA ARG A 127 20.23 -2.38 5.20
C ARG A 127 19.14 -1.30 5.06
N PHE A 128 18.72 -0.99 3.83
CA PHE A 128 17.66 -0.02 3.55
C PHE A 128 16.29 -0.67 3.40
N TRP A 129 16.22 -1.99 3.39
CA TRP A 129 14.97 -2.73 3.22
C TRP A 129 14.13 -2.65 4.49
N GLY A 130 12.99 -1.94 4.41
CA GLY A 130 12.12 -1.68 5.54
C GLY A 130 12.65 -0.66 6.55
N VAL A 131 13.67 0.14 6.17
CA VAL A 131 14.37 1.07 7.07
C VAL A 131 13.47 2.17 7.62
N ALA A 132 12.35 2.49 6.94
CA ALA A 132 11.38 3.47 7.42
C ALA A 132 10.52 2.95 8.58
N VAL A 133 10.55 1.65 8.86
CA VAL A 133 9.80 1.07 9.98
C VAL A 133 10.58 1.27 11.29
N PRO A 134 10.08 2.13 12.22
CA PRO A 134 10.72 2.33 13.51
C PRO A 134 10.79 1.03 14.33
N GLU A 135 11.90 0.80 15.04
CA GLU A 135 12.15 -0.43 15.83
C GLU A 135 11.03 -0.72 16.86
N GLN A 136 10.47 0.31 17.48
CA GLN A 136 9.38 0.18 18.46
C GLN A 136 8.10 -0.42 17.86
N LEU A 137 7.96 -0.48 16.53
CA LEU A 137 6.81 -1.07 15.84
C LEU A 137 7.04 -2.51 15.39
N TRP A 138 8.24 -3.06 15.53
CA TRP A 138 8.61 -4.38 15.02
C TRP A 138 7.84 -5.53 15.68
N ASP A 139 7.37 -5.38 16.90
CA ASP A 139 6.58 -6.41 17.58
C ASP A 139 5.28 -6.76 16.83
N ARG A 140 4.77 -5.82 16.03
CA ARG A 140 3.57 -5.99 15.19
C ARG A 140 3.88 -6.30 13.74
N TRP A 141 5.15 -6.45 13.35
CA TRP A 141 5.57 -6.66 11.97
C TRP A 141 6.14 -8.06 11.74
N ARG A 142 5.71 -8.70 10.66
CA ARG A 142 6.20 -10.02 10.22
C ARG A 142 6.59 -9.93 8.76
N LEU A 143 7.90 -9.75 8.49
CA LEU A 143 8.44 -9.67 7.13
C LEU A 143 8.77 -11.07 6.61
N HIS A 144 8.10 -11.47 5.54
CA HIS A 144 8.28 -12.74 4.82
C HIS A 144 9.11 -12.51 3.56
N ARG A 145 10.29 -13.07 3.53
CA ARG A 145 11.24 -12.94 2.43
C ARG A 145 10.91 -13.93 1.32
N GLY A 146 10.56 -13.44 0.14
CA GLY A 146 10.31 -14.26 -1.03
C GLY A 146 9.31 -13.68 -2.02
N ALA A 147 9.24 -14.29 -3.20
CA ALA A 147 8.28 -13.87 -4.21
C ALA A 147 6.84 -14.08 -3.74
N SER A 148 5.99 -13.07 -3.92
CA SER A 148 4.58 -13.09 -3.53
C SER A 148 3.84 -14.29 -4.11
N ALA A 149 4.15 -14.69 -5.34
CA ALA A 149 3.58 -15.88 -5.98
C ALA A 149 3.76 -17.19 -5.18
N ARG A 150 4.80 -17.29 -4.35
CA ARG A 150 5.07 -18.47 -3.50
C ARG A 150 4.61 -18.27 -2.06
N VAL A 151 4.85 -17.07 -1.52
CA VAL A 151 4.66 -16.79 -0.10
C VAL A 151 3.21 -16.48 0.21
N LEU A 152 2.57 -15.60 -0.58
CA LEU A 152 1.23 -15.09 -0.30
C LEU A 152 0.15 -16.19 -0.14
N PRO A 153 0.06 -17.22 -1.00
CA PRO A 153 -0.97 -18.26 -0.84
C PRO A 153 -0.83 -19.07 0.46
N ARG A 154 0.40 -19.29 0.91
CA ARG A 154 0.66 -20.00 2.17
C ARG A 154 0.36 -19.09 3.36
N LEU A 155 0.84 -17.87 3.32
CA LEU A 155 0.64 -16.87 4.37
C LEU A 155 -0.85 -16.68 4.67
N LEU A 156 -1.67 -16.45 3.64
CA LEU A 156 -3.11 -16.24 3.80
C LEU A 156 -3.85 -17.46 4.37
N ARG A 157 -3.37 -18.69 4.09
CA ARG A 157 -3.91 -19.89 4.76
C ARG A 157 -3.54 -19.96 6.24
N GLU A 158 -2.34 -19.49 6.60
CA GLU A 158 -1.83 -19.50 7.97
C GLU A 158 -2.43 -18.40 8.84
N THR A 159 -2.61 -17.21 8.29
CA THR A 159 -3.19 -16.06 9.01
C THR A 159 -4.71 -16.14 9.11
N GLY A 160 -5.37 -16.83 8.18
CA GLY A 160 -6.82 -16.81 8.03
C GLY A 160 -7.31 -15.52 7.36
N PRO A 161 -8.56 -15.09 7.63
CA PRO A 161 -9.13 -13.91 6.99
C PRO A 161 -8.31 -12.64 7.25
N ALA A 162 -8.02 -11.89 6.19
CA ALA A 162 -7.39 -10.60 6.26
C ALA A 162 -8.46 -9.48 6.30
N ASP A 163 -8.15 -8.40 7.00
CA ASP A 163 -8.99 -7.21 7.07
C ASP A 163 -8.60 -6.19 6.01
N LEU A 164 -7.30 -6.12 5.70
CA LEU A 164 -6.73 -5.21 4.70
C LEU A 164 -5.66 -5.95 3.91
N PHE A 165 -5.68 -5.79 2.60
CA PHE A 165 -4.62 -6.20 1.68
C PHE A 165 -4.08 -4.99 0.93
N VAL A 166 -2.75 -4.81 0.91
CA VAL A 166 -2.07 -3.73 0.20
C VAL A 166 -1.15 -4.32 -0.85
N HIS A 167 -1.32 -3.90 -2.10
CA HIS A 167 -0.47 -4.24 -3.22
C HIS A 167 0.41 -3.05 -3.61
N ASP A 168 1.72 -3.19 -3.44
CA ASP A 168 2.74 -2.25 -3.88
C ASP A 168 4.00 -3.02 -4.33
N SER A 169 3.81 -4.15 -5.01
CA SER A 169 4.90 -5.00 -5.50
C SER A 169 5.14 -4.78 -7.00
N LEU A 170 5.37 -5.82 -7.76
CA LEU A 170 5.60 -5.75 -9.20
C LEU A 170 4.31 -5.42 -9.98
N HIS A 171 4.23 -4.23 -10.58
CA HIS A 171 3.07 -3.68 -11.27
C HIS A 171 2.87 -4.22 -12.71
N THR A 172 3.15 -5.50 -12.94
CA THR A 172 2.74 -6.17 -14.18
C THR A 172 1.33 -6.73 -14.05
N HIS A 173 0.56 -6.73 -15.14
CA HIS A 173 -0.80 -7.28 -15.15
C HIS A 173 -0.86 -8.70 -14.55
N GLN A 174 0.10 -9.57 -14.93
CA GLN A 174 0.13 -10.94 -14.45
C GLN A 174 0.34 -11.03 -12.94
N ASN A 175 1.22 -10.19 -12.36
CA ASN A 175 1.50 -10.21 -10.94
C ASN A 175 0.36 -9.61 -10.13
N MET A 176 -0.11 -8.41 -10.49
CA MET A 176 -1.24 -7.75 -9.84
C MET A 176 -2.48 -8.65 -9.83
N ARG A 177 -2.85 -9.18 -11.00
CA ARG A 177 -3.98 -10.10 -11.12
C ARG A 177 -3.84 -11.31 -10.20
N ARG A 178 -2.67 -11.96 -10.20
CA ARG A 178 -2.40 -13.12 -9.34
C ARG A 178 -2.55 -12.77 -7.87
N GLU A 179 -2.00 -11.65 -7.42
CA GLU A 179 -2.08 -11.23 -6.03
C GLU A 179 -3.52 -10.91 -5.63
N PHE A 180 -4.27 -10.21 -6.47
CA PHE A 180 -5.69 -9.94 -6.23
C PHE A 180 -6.53 -11.20 -6.20
N GLU A 181 -6.35 -12.12 -7.17
CA GLU A 181 -7.07 -13.41 -7.20
C GLU A 181 -6.73 -14.27 -5.98
N THR A 182 -5.51 -14.15 -5.45
CA THR A 182 -5.07 -14.89 -4.26
C THR A 182 -5.60 -14.25 -2.97
N ALA A 183 -5.56 -12.92 -2.85
CA ALA A 183 -5.92 -12.21 -1.62
C ALA A 183 -7.44 -12.03 -1.45
N TRP A 184 -8.17 -11.73 -2.54
CA TRP A 184 -9.59 -11.41 -2.47
C TRP A 184 -10.46 -12.47 -1.77
N PRO A 185 -10.30 -13.79 -1.99
CA PRO A 185 -11.06 -14.81 -1.27
C PRO A 185 -10.85 -14.76 0.24
N TYR A 186 -9.65 -14.37 0.69
CA TYR A 186 -9.29 -14.29 2.11
C TYR A 186 -9.63 -12.95 2.76
N LEU A 187 -9.99 -11.91 2.02
CA LEU A 187 -10.53 -10.71 2.63
C LEU A 187 -11.88 -11.00 3.25
N ARG A 188 -12.10 -10.53 4.49
CA ARG A 188 -13.40 -10.61 5.13
C ARG A 188 -14.41 -9.66 4.44
N THR A 189 -15.70 -9.87 4.66
CA THR A 189 -16.73 -8.89 4.30
C THR A 189 -16.47 -7.56 5.01
N GLY A 190 -16.52 -6.45 4.29
CA GLY A 190 -16.11 -5.13 4.76
C GLY A 190 -14.59 -4.95 4.89
N GLY A 191 -13.79 -5.92 4.45
CA GLY A 191 -12.34 -5.76 4.33
C GLY A 191 -11.98 -5.00 3.07
N ALA A 192 -10.80 -4.35 3.07
CA ALA A 192 -10.36 -3.49 1.99
C ALA A 192 -9.14 -4.05 1.24
N LEU A 193 -9.06 -3.75 -0.06
CA LEU A 193 -7.88 -3.92 -0.90
C LEU A 193 -7.45 -2.55 -1.40
N LEU A 194 -6.18 -2.21 -1.15
CA LEU A 194 -5.49 -1.07 -1.74
C LEU A 194 -4.50 -1.55 -2.79
N ALA A 195 -4.35 -0.84 -3.88
CA ALA A 195 -3.38 -1.16 -4.91
C ALA A 195 -2.75 0.10 -5.50
N ASP A 196 -1.41 0.14 -5.50
CA ASP A 196 -0.65 1.19 -6.16
C ASP A 196 -0.59 1.02 -7.67
N ASP A 197 -0.32 2.11 -8.40
CA ASP A 197 -0.03 2.13 -9.84
C ASP A 197 -1.08 1.39 -10.72
N VAL A 198 -2.37 1.46 -10.33
CA VAL A 198 -3.44 0.70 -10.99
C VAL A 198 -3.66 1.09 -12.45
N GLU A 199 -3.24 2.28 -12.87
CA GLU A 199 -3.36 2.75 -14.25
C GLU A 199 -2.36 2.08 -15.19
N ARG A 200 -1.35 1.37 -14.69
CA ARG A 200 -0.34 0.70 -15.51
C ARG A 200 -0.89 -0.48 -16.31
N ASN A 201 -1.98 -1.09 -15.81
CA ASN A 201 -2.60 -2.22 -16.49
C ASN A 201 -4.06 -2.44 -15.99
N ARG A 202 -4.76 -3.40 -16.62
CA ARG A 202 -6.19 -3.62 -16.36
C ARG A 202 -6.51 -4.52 -15.16
N ALA A 203 -5.55 -5.03 -14.41
CA ALA A 203 -5.80 -6.01 -13.35
C ALA A 203 -6.77 -5.50 -12.28
N PHE A 204 -6.63 -4.22 -11.87
CA PHE A 204 -7.54 -3.62 -10.89
C PHE A 204 -8.96 -3.45 -11.46
N GLY A 205 -9.08 -3.15 -12.77
CA GLY A 205 -10.38 -3.12 -13.44
C GLY A 205 -11.08 -4.49 -13.48
N GLU A 206 -10.31 -5.56 -13.65
CA GLU A 206 -10.83 -6.94 -13.63
C GLU A 206 -11.37 -7.35 -12.25
N LEU A 207 -10.90 -6.71 -11.18
CA LEU A 207 -11.39 -6.95 -9.81
C LEU A 207 -12.89 -6.57 -9.66
N ARG A 208 -13.44 -5.66 -10.50
CA ARG A 208 -14.87 -5.33 -10.51
C ARG A 208 -15.75 -6.55 -10.76
N LEU A 209 -15.24 -7.58 -11.44
CA LEU A 209 -15.97 -8.84 -11.67
C LEU A 209 -16.19 -9.65 -10.38
N ARG A 210 -15.56 -9.26 -9.28
CA ARG A 210 -15.75 -9.84 -7.94
C ARG A 210 -16.83 -9.12 -7.13
N ASP A 211 -17.53 -8.17 -7.73
CA ASP A 211 -18.64 -7.41 -7.15
C ASP A 211 -18.30 -6.74 -5.80
N PRO A 212 -17.25 -5.90 -5.76
CA PRO A 212 -16.91 -5.16 -4.57
C PRO A 212 -18.03 -4.17 -4.19
N THR A 213 -18.28 -3.97 -2.90
CA THR A 213 -19.25 -2.99 -2.40
C THR A 213 -18.81 -1.56 -2.66
N LEU A 214 -17.50 -1.31 -2.70
CA LEU A 214 -16.87 -0.07 -3.17
C LEU A 214 -15.73 -0.42 -4.13
N TRP A 215 -15.63 0.33 -5.22
CA TRP A 215 -14.51 0.26 -6.16
C TRP A 215 -14.22 1.68 -6.67
N ARG A 216 -13.03 2.21 -6.39
CA ARG A 216 -12.60 3.55 -6.82
C ARG A 216 -11.17 3.51 -7.32
N VAL A 217 -10.89 4.34 -8.31
CA VAL A 217 -9.53 4.73 -8.68
C VAL A 217 -9.35 6.18 -8.28
N VAL A 218 -8.48 6.41 -7.32
CA VAL A 218 -8.13 7.75 -6.85
C VAL A 218 -7.05 8.30 -7.76
N ARG A 219 -7.22 9.54 -8.19
CA ARG A 219 -6.19 10.32 -8.88
C ARG A 219 -6.16 11.70 -8.25
N ASP A 220 -5.03 12.06 -7.69
CA ASP A 220 -4.84 13.39 -7.14
C ASP A 220 -3.46 13.95 -7.49
N VAL A 221 -3.32 15.27 -7.40
CA VAL A 221 -2.06 15.98 -7.61
C VAL A 221 -1.77 16.74 -6.34
N GLU A 222 -1.09 16.09 -5.42
CA GLU A 222 -0.55 16.76 -4.24
C GLU A 222 0.96 16.96 -4.39
N VAL A 223 1.48 17.99 -3.71
CA VAL A 223 2.91 18.04 -3.42
C VAL A 223 3.18 16.91 -2.43
N ASP A 224 3.82 15.85 -2.89
CA ASP A 224 4.17 14.73 -2.04
C ASP A 224 5.18 15.18 -0.97
N PRO A 225 4.79 15.30 0.31
CA PRO A 225 5.67 15.77 1.36
C PRO A 225 6.80 14.79 1.69
N LEU A 226 6.67 13.51 1.32
CA LEU A 226 7.73 12.51 1.54
C LEU A 226 8.84 12.63 0.50
N HIS A 227 8.51 13.02 -0.74
CA HIS A 227 9.46 13.01 -1.85
C HIS A 227 9.70 14.39 -2.47
N GLY A 228 8.99 15.43 -2.04
CA GLY A 228 9.08 16.77 -2.61
C GLY A 228 8.71 16.82 -4.09
N ARG A 229 7.93 15.84 -4.57
CA ARG A 229 7.52 15.73 -5.98
C ARG A 229 6.11 16.24 -6.17
N ASN A 230 5.89 16.90 -7.31
CA ASN A 230 4.55 17.30 -7.77
C ASN A 230 4.18 16.39 -8.95
N ALA A 231 3.67 15.20 -8.65
CA ALA A 231 3.27 14.21 -9.64
C ALA A 231 1.88 13.67 -9.29
N PRO A 232 1.08 13.29 -10.31
CA PRO A 232 -0.19 12.63 -10.01
C PRO A 232 0.07 11.28 -9.34
N VAL A 233 -0.60 11.07 -8.21
CA VAL A 233 -0.69 9.79 -7.50
C VAL A 233 -1.93 9.07 -7.99
N VAL A 234 -1.81 7.79 -8.32
CA VAL A 234 -2.94 6.98 -8.80
C VAL A 234 -2.95 5.63 -8.08
N PHE A 235 -3.99 5.38 -7.32
CA PHE A 235 -4.16 4.09 -6.65
C PHE A 235 -5.63 3.65 -6.63
N GLY A 236 -5.85 2.38 -6.33
CA GLY A 236 -7.17 1.78 -6.27
C GLY A 236 -7.60 1.40 -4.86
N ILE A 237 -8.88 1.59 -4.56
CA ILE A 237 -9.55 1.15 -3.33
C ILE A 237 -10.69 0.23 -3.72
N ALA A 238 -10.74 -0.99 -3.16
CA ALA A 238 -11.88 -1.88 -3.28
C ALA A 238 -12.27 -2.41 -1.90
N ILE A 239 -13.56 -2.41 -1.58
CA ILE A 239 -14.12 -2.98 -0.34
C ILE A 239 -14.97 -4.19 -0.70
N LYS A 240 -14.79 -5.29 0.03
CA LYS A 240 -15.50 -6.55 -0.20
C LYS A 240 -16.88 -6.59 0.44
#